data_353589fe4ec4151cb4629803f71dac6f
#
_entry.id   353589fe4ec4151cb4629803f71dac6f
#
_cell.length_a   1.000
_cell.length_b   1.000
_cell.length_c   1.000
_cell.angle_alpha   90.00
_cell.angle_beta   90.00
_cell.angle_gamma   90.00
#
_symmetry.space_group_name_H-M   'P 1'
#
loop_
_entity.id
_entity.type
_entity.pdbx_description
1 polymer ?
#
loop_
_entity_poly.entity_id
_entity_poly.type
_entity_poly.pdbx_seq_one_letter_code
_entity_poly.pdbx_strand_id
1 'polypeptide(L)'
;MPKKIPFVTKSQIEQIVKEYPTPFHIYDEKGIRENARKLKQAFSWNKGFKEYFAVKATPNPHILKVLQEEGCGVDCSSLTELMMSDKCGFKNDDIMFSSNDTPANEFQYARKLNATINLDDITHIDFLKEVADIPEVISCRFNPGGVFSLGTDIMDNPGDAKYGMTREQIAEAFKKLKELGVKEFGIHSFLASNTVSNEYYPELAKILFKLAVELKEETGVHIGFINLSGGVGIPYTPDKEPNDIMVIGEGVRKAFEEVLVPAGMGDVAIYTELGRFMLAPYGHLVTKAIHEKHIYKEYIGVDACAVNLMRPAMYGAYHHITVLG
;
A
#
# COMPACT_ATOMS: atom_id res chain seq x y z
N MET A 1 -22.07 -18.55 0.35
CA MET A 1 -21.64 -17.21 0.79
C MET A 1 -20.58 -17.38 1.86
N PRO A 2 -19.38 -16.82 1.73
CA PRO A 2 -18.38 -16.87 2.78
C PRO A 2 -18.92 -16.11 3.98
N LYS A 3 -19.15 -16.81 5.09
CA LYS A 3 -19.54 -16.16 6.35
C LYS A 3 -18.35 -15.39 6.88
N LYS A 4 -18.53 -14.13 7.23
CA LYS A 4 -17.55 -13.36 8.01
C LYS A 4 -17.49 -13.92 9.42
N ILE A 5 -16.67 -14.96 9.62
CA ILE A 5 -16.50 -15.63 10.91
C ILE A 5 -15.31 -15.01 11.63
N PRO A 6 -15.48 -14.50 12.86
CA PRO A 6 -14.38 -14.04 13.67
C PRO A 6 -13.35 -15.15 13.91
N PHE A 7 -12.06 -14.80 13.94
CA PHE A 7 -10.96 -15.73 14.27
C PHE A 7 -10.86 -16.04 15.77
N VAL A 8 -11.72 -15.42 16.59
CA VAL A 8 -11.83 -15.60 18.04
C VAL A 8 -13.23 -16.06 18.42
N THR A 9 -13.32 -16.92 19.42
CA THR A 9 -14.57 -17.40 19.99
C THR A 9 -15.06 -16.46 21.08
N LYS A 10 -16.36 -16.56 21.43
CA LYS A 10 -16.95 -15.84 22.58
C LYS A 10 -16.16 -16.09 23.87
N SER A 11 -15.85 -17.35 24.19
CA SER A 11 -15.11 -17.71 25.40
C SER A 11 -13.71 -17.10 25.46
N GLN A 12 -13.02 -17.01 24.34
CA GLN A 12 -11.70 -16.32 24.26
C GLN A 12 -11.87 -14.80 24.51
N ILE A 13 -12.87 -14.17 23.92
CA ILE A 13 -13.12 -12.75 24.15
C ILE A 13 -13.48 -12.50 25.63
N GLU A 14 -14.34 -13.32 26.22
CA GLU A 14 -14.70 -13.20 27.65
C GLU A 14 -13.51 -13.32 28.60
N GLN A 15 -12.47 -14.08 28.21
CA GLN A 15 -11.23 -14.14 28.97
C GLN A 15 -10.35 -12.92 28.76
N ILE A 16 -10.19 -12.49 27.49
CA ILE A 16 -9.37 -11.31 27.14
C ILE A 16 -9.93 -10.05 27.82
N VAL A 17 -11.24 -9.87 27.84
CA VAL A 17 -11.91 -8.70 28.43
C VAL A 17 -11.69 -8.58 29.95
N LYS A 18 -11.35 -9.67 30.66
CA LYS A 18 -11.01 -9.60 32.07
C LYS A 18 -9.69 -8.87 32.34
N GLU A 19 -8.78 -8.92 31.39
CA GLU A 19 -7.46 -8.30 31.47
C GLU A 19 -7.39 -6.99 30.68
N TYR A 20 -8.04 -6.96 29.51
CA TYR A 20 -8.07 -5.81 28.58
C TYR A 20 -9.52 -5.35 28.38
N PRO A 21 -9.97 -4.28 29.05
CA PRO A 21 -11.33 -3.80 28.91
C PRO A 21 -11.62 -3.27 27.49
N THR A 22 -12.84 -3.46 27.02
CA THR A 22 -13.31 -2.87 25.74
C THR A 22 -13.38 -1.34 25.82
N PRO A 23 -13.24 -0.61 24.68
CA PRO A 23 -13.02 -1.13 23.33
C PRO A 23 -11.53 -1.37 23.04
N PHE A 24 -11.22 -2.38 22.25
CA PHE A 24 -9.85 -2.64 21.77
C PHE A 24 -9.85 -3.26 20.38
N HIS A 25 -8.72 -3.13 19.69
CA HIS A 25 -8.46 -3.88 18.45
C HIS A 25 -7.73 -5.19 18.78
N ILE A 26 -8.16 -6.28 18.13
CA ILE A 26 -7.49 -7.57 18.20
C ILE A 26 -7.05 -8.00 16.80
N TYR A 27 -5.87 -8.59 16.70
CA TYR A 27 -5.27 -9.03 15.44
C TYR A 27 -4.95 -10.53 15.47
N ASP A 28 -5.14 -11.19 14.34
CA ASP A 28 -4.71 -12.58 14.10
C ASP A 28 -3.28 -12.57 13.52
N GLU A 29 -2.29 -12.67 14.36
CA GLU A 29 -0.88 -12.71 13.94
C GLU A 29 -0.60 -13.86 12.97
N LYS A 30 -1.18 -15.05 13.21
CA LYS A 30 -1.00 -16.20 12.33
C LYS A 30 -1.54 -15.91 10.93
N GLY A 31 -2.75 -15.37 10.85
CA GLY A 31 -3.37 -14.98 9.58
C GLY A 31 -2.57 -13.91 8.84
N ILE A 32 -2.03 -12.91 9.56
CA ILE A 32 -1.15 -11.88 8.98
C ILE A 32 0.09 -12.51 8.35
N ARG A 33 0.78 -13.40 9.07
CA ARG A 33 1.98 -14.08 8.58
C ARG A 33 1.69 -14.98 7.36
N GLU A 34 0.62 -15.75 7.43
CA GLU A 34 0.19 -16.62 6.32
C GLU A 34 -0.14 -15.79 5.06
N ASN A 35 -0.79 -14.65 5.23
CA ASN A 35 -1.11 -13.74 4.13
C ASN A 35 0.14 -13.13 3.50
N ALA A 36 1.10 -12.69 4.31
CA ALA A 36 2.39 -12.18 3.82
C ALA A 36 3.15 -13.25 3.01
N ARG A 37 3.17 -14.50 3.50
CA ARG A 37 3.78 -15.63 2.78
C ARG A 37 3.06 -15.96 1.48
N LYS A 38 1.72 -15.92 1.49
CA LYS A 38 0.90 -16.13 0.28
C LYS A 38 1.16 -15.06 -0.78
N LEU A 39 1.28 -13.80 -0.37
CA LEU A 39 1.65 -12.70 -1.29
C LEU A 39 3.02 -12.95 -1.93
N LYS A 40 4.03 -13.29 -1.13
CA LYS A 40 5.37 -13.63 -1.65
C LYS A 40 5.35 -14.82 -2.60
N GLN A 41 4.56 -15.83 -2.29
CA GLN A 41 4.38 -16.99 -3.18
C GLN A 41 3.79 -16.58 -4.53
N ALA A 42 2.79 -15.69 -4.53
CA ALA A 42 2.14 -15.23 -5.75
C ALA A 42 3.10 -14.48 -6.71
N PHE A 43 4.12 -13.83 -6.16
CA PHE A 43 5.13 -13.08 -6.91
C PHE A 43 6.50 -13.76 -6.92
N SER A 44 6.61 -15.02 -6.51
CA SER A 44 7.90 -15.76 -6.44
C SER A 44 8.61 -15.96 -7.79
N TRP A 45 7.90 -15.75 -8.89
CA TRP A 45 8.45 -15.74 -10.24
C TRP A 45 9.38 -14.54 -10.51
N ASN A 46 9.23 -13.42 -9.77
CA ASN A 46 10.09 -12.25 -9.84
C ASN A 46 11.10 -12.28 -8.68
N LYS A 47 12.38 -12.46 -8.98
CA LYS A 47 13.45 -12.60 -7.97
C LYS A 47 13.65 -11.36 -7.11
N GLY A 48 13.31 -10.19 -7.65
CA GLY A 48 13.43 -8.91 -6.96
C GLY A 48 12.15 -8.49 -6.20
N PHE A 49 11.10 -9.33 -6.19
CA PHE A 49 9.83 -8.97 -5.55
C PHE A 49 10.00 -8.56 -4.09
N LYS A 50 9.39 -7.43 -3.73
CA LYS A 50 9.33 -6.94 -2.35
C LYS A 50 7.98 -6.29 -2.05
N GLU A 51 7.40 -6.66 -0.93
CA GLU A 51 6.25 -5.96 -0.34
C GLU A 51 6.75 -4.91 0.63
N TYR A 52 6.30 -3.68 0.46
CA TYR A 52 6.48 -2.56 1.38
C TYR A 52 5.14 -2.27 2.06
N PHE A 53 4.95 -2.76 3.27
CA PHE A 53 3.70 -2.55 3.98
C PHE A 53 3.40 -1.06 4.21
N ALA A 54 2.25 -0.59 3.75
CA ALA A 54 1.83 0.80 3.95
C ALA A 54 1.56 1.09 5.43
N VAL A 55 2.49 1.78 6.11
CA VAL A 55 2.46 2.03 7.56
C VAL A 55 1.17 2.73 7.99
N LYS A 56 0.65 3.66 7.18
CA LYS A 56 -0.63 4.37 7.41
C LYS A 56 -1.83 3.46 7.63
N ALA A 57 -1.80 2.24 7.11
CA ALA A 57 -2.92 1.29 7.27
C ALA A 57 -3.07 0.81 8.72
N THR A 58 -1.95 0.60 9.41
CA THR A 58 -1.93 0.25 10.84
C THR A 58 -0.58 0.62 11.43
N PRO A 59 -0.40 1.85 11.93
CA PRO A 59 0.86 2.33 12.48
C PRO A 59 1.11 1.76 13.89
N ASN A 60 1.35 0.45 13.96
CA ASN A 60 1.56 -0.29 15.19
C ASN A 60 2.93 -0.99 15.16
N PRO A 61 3.87 -0.68 16.09
CA PRO A 61 5.22 -1.25 16.08
C PRO A 61 5.27 -2.78 16.14
N HIS A 62 4.33 -3.43 16.85
CA HIS A 62 4.29 -4.90 16.90
C HIS A 62 3.89 -5.51 15.57
N ILE A 63 2.91 -4.92 14.89
CA ILE A 63 2.48 -5.36 13.55
C ILE A 63 3.62 -5.15 12.55
N LEU A 64 4.31 -4.00 12.60
CA LEU A 64 5.46 -3.75 11.73
C LEU A 64 6.57 -4.78 11.92
N LYS A 65 6.86 -5.19 13.18
CA LYS A 65 7.84 -6.25 13.46
C LYS A 65 7.40 -7.62 12.94
N VAL A 66 6.13 -7.98 13.10
CA VAL A 66 5.58 -9.23 12.52
C VAL A 66 5.81 -9.27 11.01
N LEU A 67 5.52 -8.18 10.31
CA LEU A 67 5.73 -8.09 8.86
C LEU A 67 7.21 -8.05 8.48
N GLN A 68 8.06 -7.39 9.28
CA GLN A 68 9.51 -7.40 9.10
C GLN A 68 10.09 -8.81 9.19
N GLU A 69 9.67 -9.60 10.17
CA GLU A 69 10.08 -11.01 10.33
C GLU A 69 9.64 -11.87 9.13
N GLU A 70 8.54 -11.53 8.47
CA GLU A 70 8.13 -12.13 7.21
C GLU A 70 8.89 -11.54 6.00
N GLY A 71 9.83 -10.60 6.22
CA GLY A 71 10.69 -9.95 5.23
C GLY A 71 9.96 -8.92 4.36
N CYS A 72 8.91 -8.28 4.85
CA CYS A 72 8.35 -7.08 4.26
C CYS A 72 9.19 -5.85 4.62
N GLY A 73 9.29 -4.91 3.69
CA GLY A 73 9.68 -3.53 3.97
C GLY A 73 8.46 -2.70 4.43
N VAL A 74 8.65 -1.40 4.49
CA VAL A 74 7.61 -0.43 4.85
C VAL A 74 7.50 0.69 3.81
N ASP A 75 6.28 1.09 3.47
CA ASP A 75 5.99 2.33 2.77
C ASP A 75 5.57 3.40 3.77
N CYS A 76 6.30 4.50 3.80
CA CYS A 76 6.07 5.66 4.65
C CYS A 76 5.62 6.86 3.81
N SER A 77 4.61 7.57 4.29
CA SER A 77 4.07 8.77 3.63
C SER A 77 4.17 10.03 4.49
N SER A 78 4.83 9.95 5.66
CA SER A 78 5.00 11.07 6.59
C SER A 78 6.21 10.89 7.50
N LEU A 79 6.64 11.99 8.14
CA LEU A 79 7.72 11.98 9.14
C LEU A 79 7.45 10.98 10.28
N THR A 80 6.23 10.95 10.78
CA THR A 80 5.85 10.06 11.89
C THR A 80 6.00 8.60 11.51
N GLU A 81 5.63 8.22 10.28
CA GLU A 81 5.80 6.87 9.77
C GLU A 81 7.28 6.51 9.60
N LEU A 82 8.12 7.43 9.09
CA LEU A 82 9.57 7.26 9.02
C LEU A 82 10.18 7.06 10.42
N MET A 83 9.81 7.90 11.39
CA MET A 83 10.29 7.79 12.77
C MET A 83 9.89 6.47 13.44
N MET A 84 8.66 6.01 13.20
CA MET A 84 8.18 4.72 13.73
C MET A 84 8.97 3.57 13.10
N SER A 85 9.16 3.60 11.79
CA SER A 85 9.89 2.57 11.04
C SER A 85 11.37 2.49 11.48
N ASP A 86 12.03 3.64 11.69
CA ASP A 86 13.38 3.72 12.25
C ASP A 86 13.44 3.06 13.64
N LYS A 87 12.49 3.37 14.52
CA LYS A 87 12.39 2.77 15.86
C LYS A 87 12.13 1.27 15.84
N CYS A 88 11.47 0.77 14.81
CA CYS A 88 11.28 -0.67 14.56
C CYS A 88 12.51 -1.35 13.93
N GLY A 89 13.52 -0.57 13.51
CA GLY A 89 14.79 -1.09 12.98
C GLY A 89 14.81 -1.23 11.44
N PHE A 90 13.83 -0.68 10.72
CA PHE A 90 13.88 -0.61 9.25
C PHE A 90 14.90 0.44 8.80
N LYS A 91 15.64 0.16 7.74
CA LYS A 91 16.67 1.04 7.16
C LYS A 91 16.88 0.75 5.68
N ASN A 92 17.48 1.71 4.99
CA ASN A 92 17.90 1.60 3.60
C ASN A 92 16.74 1.21 2.68
N ASP A 93 16.97 0.21 1.83
CA ASP A 93 16.02 -0.34 0.87
C ASP A 93 14.84 -1.11 1.50
N ASP A 94 14.78 -1.21 2.83
CA ASP A 94 13.58 -1.67 3.55
C ASP A 94 12.53 -0.57 3.72
N ILE A 95 12.87 0.67 3.40
CA ILE A 95 11.95 1.81 3.49
C ILE A 95 11.73 2.40 2.10
N MET A 96 10.47 2.37 1.63
CA MET A 96 9.97 3.23 0.56
C MET A 96 9.39 4.49 1.19
N PHE A 97 9.71 5.66 0.65
CA PHE A 97 9.13 6.92 1.08
C PHE A 97 8.37 7.56 -0.07
N SER A 98 7.04 7.45 -0.04
CA SER A 98 6.12 7.91 -1.09
C SER A 98 5.15 8.96 -0.54
N SER A 99 5.65 10.17 -0.34
CA SER A 99 4.87 11.36 0.06
C SER A 99 4.55 12.22 -1.17
N ASN A 100 3.43 12.95 -1.15
CA ASN A 100 2.98 13.74 -2.30
C ASN A 100 3.09 15.27 -2.09
N ASP A 101 3.26 15.71 -0.85
CA ASP A 101 3.39 17.13 -0.49
C ASP A 101 4.45 17.22 0.61
N THR A 102 5.69 16.98 0.22
CA THR A 102 6.78 16.59 1.11
C THR A 102 7.53 17.80 1.64
N PRO A 103 7.49 18.10 2.95
CA PRO A 103 8.29 19.16 3.55
C PRO A 103 9.77 18.76 3.68
N ALA A 104 10.63 19.77 3.86
CA ALA A 104 12.10 19.59 3.90
C ALA A 104 12.56 18.56 4.95
N ASN A 105 12.00 18.60 6.15
CA ASN A 105 12.38 17.71 7.25
C ASN A 105 12.04 16.24 6.96
N GLU A 106 11.04 15.94 6.14
CA GLU A 106 10.71 14.59 5.73
C GLU A 106 11.72 14.05 4.72
N PHE A 107 12.08 14.83 3.69
CA PHE A 107 13.15 14.47 2.77
C PHE A 107 14.49 14.26 3.50
N GLN A 108 14.84 15.16 4.42
CA GLN A 108 16.05 15.04 5.24
C GLN A 108 16.06 13.76 6.08
N TYR A 109 14.91 13.42 6.68
CA TYR A 109 14.81 12.21 7.50
C TYR A 109 14.85 10.94 6.64
N ALA A 110 14.16 10.92 5.51
CA ALA A 110 14.20 9.81 4.55
C ALA A 110 15.64 9.58 4.05
N ARG A 111 16.39 10.65 3.71
CA ARG A 111 17.79 10.56 3.32
C ARG A 111 18.70 10.07 4.45
N LYS A 112 18.48 10.52 5.68
CA LYS A 112 19.20 10.03 6.88
C LYS A 112 19.03 8.52 7.07
N LEU A 113 17.88 7.97 6.71
CA LEU A 113 17.59 6.53 6.78
C LEU A 113 18.06 5.77 5.54
N ASN A 114 18.58 6.44 4.52
CA ASN A 114 18.84 5.90 3.18
C ASN A 114 17.60 5.22 2.56
N ALA A 115 16.40 5.73 2.84
CA ALA A 115 15.17 5.24 2.27
C ALA A 115 15.14 5.46 0.74
N THR A 116 14.48 4.57 0.02
CA THR A 116 14.16 4.79 -1.40
C THR A 116 13.09 5.86 -1.51
N ILE A 117 13.42 7.00 -2.10
CA ILE A 117 12.49 8.12 -2.26
C ILE A 117 11.73 7.98 -3.58
N ASN A 118 10.42 8.15 -3.51
CA ASN A 118 9.53 8.27 -4.66
C ASN A 118 9.07 9.73 -4.79
N LEU A 119 9.49 10.40 -5.87
CA LEU A 119 9.12 11.78 -6.14
C LEU A 119 7.73 11.84 -6.79
N ASP A 120 6.84 12.62 -6.22
CA ASP A 120 5.47 12.76 -6.71
C ASP A 120 5.34 13.80 -7.85
N ASP A 121 6.22 14.80 -7.86
CA ASP A 121 6.21 15.89 -8.84
C ASP A 121 7.63 16.26 -9.31
N ILE A 122 7.76 16.75 -10.53
CA ILE A 122 9.05 17.15 -11.12
C ILE A 122 9.73 18.28 -10.34
N THR A 123 8.99 19.16 -9.70
CA THR A 123 9.51 20.27 -8.89
C THR A 123 10.18 19.76 -7.61
N HIS A 124 9.84 18.57 -7.15
CA HIS A 124 10.48 17.93 -6.00
C HIS A 124 11.96 17.61 -6.23
N ILE A 125 12.43 17.53 -7.48
CA ILE A 125 13.85 17.27 -7.78
C ILE A 125 14.72 18.42 -7.27
N ASP A 126 14.37 19.66 -7.63
CA ASP A 126 15.14 20.83 -7.20
C ASP A 126 15.02 21.05 -5.70
N PHE A 127 13.82 20.84 -5.15
CA PHE A 127 13.59 20.96 -3.72
C PHE A 127 14.39 19.91 -2.92
N LEU A 128 14.38 18.63 -3.34
CA LEU A 128 15.21 17.61 -2.71
C LEU A 128 16.70 17.95 -2.75
N LYS A 129 17.19 18.46 -3.90
CA LYS A 129 18.58 18.90 -4.05
C LYS A 129 18.92 20.06 -3.14
N GLU A 130 17.98 20.97 -2.88
CA GLU A 130 18.17 22.14 -2.01
C GLU A 130 18.23 21.73 -0.51
N VAL A 131 17.35 20.83 -0.08
CA VAL A 131 17.17 20.50 1.35
C VAL A 131 17.95 19.27 1.82
N ALA A 132 18.42 18.45 0.87
CA ALA A 132 19.17 17.22 1.14
C ALA A 132 20.11 16.91 -0.04
N ASP A 133 20.47 15.63 -0.24
CA ASP A 133 21.24 15.17 -1.40
C ASP A 133 20.39 14.26 -2.29
N ILE A 134 20.71 14.21 -3.58
CA ILE A 134 20.09 13.30 -4.54
C ILE A 134 20.68 11.89 -4.36
N PRO A 135 19.86 10.85 -4.07
CA PRO A 135 20.35 9.48 -3.93
C PRO A 135 20.71 8.86 -5.28
N GLU A 136 21.50 7.78 -5.26
CA GLU A 136 21.81 7.00 -6.46
C GLU A 136 20.63 6.19 -7.00
N VAL A 137 19.67 5.86 -6.14
CA VAL A 137 18.43 5.14 -6.48
C VAL A 137 17.24 6.02 -6.14
N ILE A 138 16.37 6.29 -7.10
CA ILE A 138 15.19 7.14 -6.92
C ILE A 138 14.03 6.64 -7.77
N SER A 139 12.82 6.85 -7.28
CA SER A 139 11.58 6.55 -8.00
C SER A 139 10.82 7.82 -8.34
N CYS A 140 10.06 7.80 -9.42
CA CYS A 140 9.10 8.84 -9.77
C CYS A 140 7.71 8.26 -9.92
N ARG A 141 6.72 8.99 -9.40
CA ARG A 141 5.32 8.62 -9.53
C ARG A 141 4.77 9.07 -10.87
N PHE A 142 4.20 8.13 -11.58
CA PHE A 142 3.52 8.37 -12.85
C PHE A 142 2.02 8.53 -12.68
N ASN A 143 1.44 9.48 -13.39
CA ASN A 143 0.00 9.67 -13.56
C ASN A 143 -0.34 9.48 -15.04
N PRO A 144 -1.11 8.45 -15.40
CA PRO A 144 -1.48 8.20 -16.81
C PRO A 144 -2.51 9.21 -17.35
N GLY A 145 -3.12 10.03 -16.49
CA GLY A 145 -4.23 10.90 -16.85
C GLY A 145 -5.51 10.15 -17.20
N GLY A 146 -6.54 10.89 -17.62
CA GLY A 146 -7.81 10.33 -18.05
C GLY A 146 -8.61 9.58 -16.97
N VAL A 147 -9.34 8.56 -17.39
CA VAL A 147 -10.18 7.72 -16.53
C VAL A 147 -9.61 6.32 -16.44
N PHE A 148 -9.45 5.80 -15.24
CA PHE A 148 -9.06 4.41 -15.02
C PHE A 148 -10.32 3.57 -14.77
N SER A 149 -10.60 2.62 -15.68
CA SER A 149 -11.86 1.84 -15.69
C SER A 149 -12.07 0.95 -14.48
N LEU A 150 -10.99 0.59 -13.75
CA LEU A 150 -11.02 -0.20 -12.52
C LEU A 150 -10.86 0.68 -11.27
N GLY A 151 -11.03 1.99 -11.40
CA GLY A 151 -11.05 2.94 -10.30
C GLY A 151 -12.22 2.69 -9.33
N THR A 152 -12.17 3.35 -8.18
CA THR A 152 -13.20 3.27 -7.14
C THR A 152 -13.59 4.68 -6.70
N ASP A 153 -14.79 4.84 -6.12
CA ASP A 153 -15.27 6.13 -5.59
C ASP A 153 -14.43 6.67 -4.42
N ILE A 154 -13.39 5.95 -3.98
CA ILE A 154 -12.50 6.38 -2.90
C ILE A 154 -11.40 7.34 -3.40
N MET A 155 -11.07 7.25 -4.70
CA MET A 155 -10.05 8.10 -5.33
C MET A 155 -10.60 8.73 -6.60
N ASP A 156 -10.17 9.97 -6.87
CA ASP A 156 -10.43 10.63 -8.12
C ASP A 156 -9.82 9.85 -9.31
N ASN A 157 -10.39 10.06 -10.50
CA ASN A 157 -9.76 9.56 -11.71
C ASN A 157 -8.37 10.16 -11.89
N PRO A 158 -7.43 9.47 -12.54
CA PRO A 158 -6.07 10.00 -12.74
C PRO A 158 -6.03 11.40 -13.36
N GLY A 159 -6.96 11.73 -14.25
CA GLY A 159 -7.04 13.05 -14.87
C GLY A 159 -7.44 14.19 -13.92
N ASP A 160 -8.11 13.86 -12.82
CA ASP A 160 -8.57 14.80 -11.79
C ASP A 160 -7.72 14.74 -10.52
N ALA A 161 -6.91 13.70 -10.37
CA ALA A 161 -6.08 13.47 -9.19
C ALA A 161 -4.83 14.34 -9.20
N LYS A 162 -4.44 14.83 -8.03
CA LYS A 162 -3.23 15.67 -7.85
C LYS A 162 -1.90 14.88 -7.87
N TYR A 163 -1.94 13.57 -7.97
CA TYR A 163 -0.78 12.70 -7.74
C TYR A 163 -0.04 12.37 -9.02
N GLY A 164 1.29 12.50 -8.97
CA GLY A 164 2.19 11.97 -9.98
C GLY A 164 2.43 12.89 -11.18
N MET A 165 3.44 12.55 -11.95
CA MET A 165 3.91 13.25 -13.15
C MET A 165 3.21 12.75 -14.40
N THR A 166 2.97 13.65 -15.36
CA THR A 166 2.52 13.25 -16.71
C THR A 166 3.61 12.45 -17.44
N ARG A 167 3.26 11.88 -18.61
CA ARG A 167 4.22 11.15 -19.44
C ARG A 167 5.43 12.00 -19.83
N GLU A 168 5.21 13.25 -20.19
CA GLU A 168 6.25 14.20 -20.57
C GLU A 168 7.12 14.59 -19.36
N GLN A 169 6.48 14.88 -18.23
CA GLN A 169 7.18 15.26 -17.00
C GLN A 169 8.08 14.15 -16.45
N ILE A 170 7.62 12.89 -16.46
CA ILE A 170 8.45 11.78 -15.96
C ILE A 170 9.66 11.52 -16.86
N ALA A 171 9.53 11.70 -18.17
CA ALA A 171 10.67 11.59 -19.09
C ALA A 171 11.70 12.72 -18.87
N GLU A 172 11.23 13.95 -18.66
CA GLU A 172 12.09 15.07 -18.31
C GLU A 172 12.74 14.88 -16.93
N ALA A 173 11.98 14.43 -15.94
CA ALA A 173 12.49 14.11 -14.60
C ALA A 173 13.61 13.07 -14.65
N PHE A 174 13.46 12.01 -15.43
CA PHE A 174 14.48 10.96 -15.58
C PHE A 174 15.76 11.49 -16.23
N LYS A 175 15.64 12.34 -17.27
CA LYS A 175 16.81 13.00 -17.89
C LYS A 175 17.56 13.87 -16.89
N LYS A 176 16.82 14.72 -16.16
CA LYS A 176 17.36 15.62 -15.13
C LYS A 176 18.03 14.86 -13.97
N LEU A 177 17.38 13.82 -13.46
CA LEU A 177 17.92 12.99 -12.38
C LEU A 177 19.19 12.23 -12.82
N LYS A 178 19.24 11.74 -14.08
CA LYS A 178 20.43 11.12 -14.67
C LYS A 178 21.62 12.10 -14.71
N GLU A 179 21.39 13.35 -15.11
CA GLU A 179 22.42 14.41 -15.08
C GLU A 179 22.90 14.72 -13.65
N LEU A 180 22.03 14.55 -12.65
CA LEU A 180 22.36 14.70 -11.24
C LEU A 180 23.04 13.47 -10.60
N GLY A 181 23.30 12.41 -11.38
CA GLY A 181 24.08 11.26 -10.96
C GLY A 181 23.27 10.05 -10.45
N VAL A 182 21.96 10.06 -10.63
CA VAL A 182 21.11 8.89 -10.35
C VAL A 182 21.52 7.74 -11.29
N LYS A 183 21.68 6.54 -10.72
CA LYS A 183 22.14 5.34 -11.42
C LYS A 183 21.01 4.35 -11.69
N GLU A 184 20.06 4.24 -10.76
CA GLU A 184 18.93 3.31 -10.83
C GLU A 184 17.62 4.03 -10.61
N PHE A 185 16.65 3.76 -11.46
CA PHE A 185 15.37 4.43 -11.50
C PHE A 185 14.23 3.47 -11.17
N GLY A 186 13.27 3.95 -10.38
CA GLY A 186 11.99 3.29 -10.16
C GLY A 186 10.84 4.03 -10.82
N ILE A 187 9.79 3.29 -11.14
CA ILE A 187 8.51 3.84 -11.57
C ILE A 187 7.45 3.40 -10.57
N HIS A 188 6.62 4.33 -10.15
CA HIS A 188 5.53 4.10 -9.20
C HIS A 188 4.22 4.65 -9.77
N SER A 189 3.09 4.02 -9.49
CA SER A 189 1.76 4.61 -9.73
C SER A 189 0.72 4.01 -8.79
N PHE A 190 -0.20 4.84 -8.34
CA PHE A 190 -1.31 4.45 -7.47
C PHE A 190 -2.62 5.02 -8.01
N LEU A 191 -3.46 4.18 -8.62
CA LEU A 191 -4.64 4.60 -9.38
C LEU A 191 -5.97 4.27 -8.71
N ALA A 192 -5.97 3.43 -7.68
CA ALA A 192 -7.20 3.02 -7.02
C ALA A 192 -6.97 2.59 -5.57
N SER A 193 -8.03 2.58 -4.78
CA SER A 193 -8.01 2.09 -3.39
C SER A 193 -9.21 1.18 -3.14
N ASN A 194 -8.98 0.03 -2.53
CA ASN A 194 -9.96 -1.01 -2.24
C ASN A 194 -10.67 -1.57 -3.49
N THR A 195 -9.92 -1.83 -4.55
CA THR A 195 -10.45 -2.48 -5.76
C THR A 195 -10.60 -3.99 -5.50
N VAL A 196 -11.85 -4.46 -5.55
CA VAL A 196 -12.18 -5.88 -5.42
C VAL A 196 -12.28 -6.48 -6.83
N SER A 197 -11.14 -6.61 -7.49
CA SER A 197 -10.98 -7.20 -8.82
C SER A 197 -9.59 -7.80 -8.96
N ASN A 198 -9.51 -9.01 -9.52
CA ASN A 198 -8.24 -9.65 -9.84
C ASN A 198 -7.51 -9.00 -11.03
N GLU A 199 -8.18 -8.11 -11.75
CA GLU A 199 -7.66 -7.46 -12.98
C GLU A 199 -6.91 -6.16 -12.69
N TYR A 200 -7.08 -5.57 -11.50
CA TYR A 200 -6.52 -4.27 -11.17
C TYR A 200 -4.99 -4.21 -11.33
N TYR A 201 -4.25 -5.09 -10.66
CA TYR A 201 -2.79 -5.11 -10.78
C TYR A 201 -2.30 -5.52 -12.18
N PRO A 202 -2.84 -6.53 -12.84
CA PRO A 202 -2.46 -6.85 -14.22
C PRO A 202 -2.63 -5.67 -15.19
N GLU A 203 -3.72 -4.91 -15.10
CA GLU A 203 -3.92 -3.73 -15.96
C GLU A 203 -2.98 -2.57 -15.60
N LEU A 204 -2.79 -2.28 -14.31
CA LEU A 204 -1.81 -1.31 -13.86
C LEU A 204 -0.39 -1.68 -14.31
N ALA A 205 -0.03 -2.96 -14.16
CA ALA A 205 1.26 -3.48 -14.59
C ALA A 205 1.49 -3.27 -16.10
N LYS A 206 0.51 -3.57 -16.95
CA LYS A 206 0.62 -3.33 -18.39
C LYS A 206 0.91 -1.87 -18.74
N ILE A 207 0.26 -0.93 -18.02
CA ILE A 207 0.48 0.50 -18.21
C ILE A 207 1.92 0.85 -17.85
N LEU A 208 2.38 0.45 -16.65
CA LEU A 208 3.71 0.80 -16.17
C LEU A 208 4.84 0.10 -16.92
N PHE A 209 4.63 -1.13 -17.36
CA PHE A 209 5.64 -1.88 -18.12
C PHE A 209 5.86 -1.27 -19.51
N LYS A 210 4.80 -0.85 -20.22
CA LYS A 210 4.91 -0.12 -21.46
C LYS A 210 5.64 1.21 -21.27
N LEU A 211 5.26 1.97 -20.24
CA LEU A 211 5.94 3.21 -19.89
C LEU A 211 7.44 2.98 -19.61
N ALA A 212 7.78 1.91 -18.90
CA ALA A 212 9.18 1.59 -18.58
C ALA A 212 10.00 1.33 -19.84
N VAL A 213 9.48 0.59 -20.81
CA VAL A 213 10.14 0.35 -22.09
C VAL A 213 10.37 1.66 -22.82
N GLU A 214 9.33 2.49 -22.96
CA GLU A 214 9.41 3.80 -23.63
C GLU A 214 10.43 4.73 -22.96
N LEU A 215 10.42 4.82 -21.62
CA LEU A 215 11.36 5.66 -20.87
C LEU A 215 12.79 5.18 -21.00
N LYS A 216 13.05 3.87 -20.98
CA LYS A 216 14.37 3.30 -21.23
C LYS A 216 14.87 3.66 -22.63
N GLU A 217 14.03 3.51 -23.65
CA GLU A 217 14.37 3.85 -25.03
C GLU A 217 14.65 5.35 -25.21
N GLU A 218 13.81 6.20 -24.63
CA GLU A 218 13.92 7.66 -24.77
C GLU A 218 15.10 8.27 -23.99
N THR A 219 15.34 7.78 -22.77
CA THR A 219 16.27 8.41 -21.83
C THR A 219 17.59 7.63 -21.63
N GLY A 220 17.59 6.36 -22.01
CA GLY A 220 18.74 5.47 -21.81
C GLY A 220 19.05 5.24 -20.32
N VAL A 221 18.05 5.34 -19.41
CA VAL A 221 18.25 5.07 -17.98
C VAL A 221 18.10 3.58 -17.69
N HIS A 222 18.70 3.14 -16.57
CA HIS A 222 18.45 1.82 -16.02
C HIS A 222 17.26 1.86 -15.07
N ILE A 223 16.18 1.11 -15.40
CA ILE A 223 15.00 0.96 -14.55
C ILE A 223 15.19 -0.33 -13.77
N GLY A 224 15.44 -0.21 -12.47
CA GLY A 224 15.69 -1.34 -11.58
C GLY A 224 14.43 -1.94 -11.00
N PHE A 225 13.37 -1.14 -10.82
CA PHE A 225 12.12 -1.63 -10.25
C PHE A 225 10.87 -0.87 -10.73
N ILE A 226 9.74 -1.56 -10.65
CA ILE A 226 8.40 -0.99 -10.88
C ILE A 226 7.53 -1.29 -9.67
N ASN A 227 7.02 -0.23 -9.04
CA ASN A 227 6.19 -0.29 -7.85
C ASN A 227 4.71 -0.14 -8.23
N LEU A 228 3.95 -1.21 -8.06
CA LEU A 228 2.50 -1.24 -8.32
C LEU A 228 1.70 -0.59 -7.19
N SER A 229 2.39 -0.11 -6.13
CA SER A 229 1.78 0.50 -4.94
C SER A 229 0.74 -0.39 -4.25
N GLY A 230 -0.33 0.22 -3.72
CA GLY A 230 -1.44 -0.47 -3.07
C GLY A 230 -2.66 -0.62 -3.99
N GLY A 231 -3.83 -0.63 -3.38
CA GLY A 231 -5.10 -0.62 -4.11
C GLY A 231 -5.87 -1.93 -4.11
N VAL A 232 -5.21 -3.08 -4.01
CA VAL A 232 -5.89 -4.37 -3.89
C VAL A 232 -6.77 -4.37 -2.64
N GLY A 233 -8.07 -4.53 -2.86
CA GLY A 233 -9.09 -4.42 -1.84
C GLY A 233 -9.48 -5.74 -1.20
N ILE A 234 -10.38 -5.62 -0.23
CA ILE A 234 -11.06 -6.74 0.40
C ILE A 234 -12.57 -6.51 0.35
N PRO A 235 -13.38 -7.56 0.29
CA PRO A 235 -14.82 -7.42 0.46
C PRO A 235 -15.14 -7.16 1.93
N TYR A 236 -15.86 -6.06 2.20
CA TYR A 236 -16.36 -5.78 3.56
C TYR A 236 -17.71 -6.45 3.81
N THR A 237 -18.49 -6.65 2.76
CA THR A 237 -19.80 -7.34 2.84
C THR A 237 -19.62 -8.85 2.66
N PRO A 238 -20.45 -9.68 3.32
CA PRO A 238 -20.31 -11.14 3.26
C PRO A 238 -20.77 -11.77 1.94
N ASP A 239 -21.37 -10.99 1.05
CA ASP A 239 -21.89 -11.42 -0.27
C ASP A 239 -20.86 -11.28 -1.40
N LYS A 240 -19.73 -10.60 -1.16
CA LYS A 240 -18.68 -10.41 -2.16
C LYS A 240 -17.55 -11.41 -1.97
N GLU A 241 -17.06 -11.93 -3.08
CA GLU A 241 -15.89 -12.81 -3.10
C GLU A 241 -14.59 -12.00 -2.93
N PRO A 242 -13.61 -12.52 -2.19
CA PRO A 242 -12.31 -11.89 -2.04
C PRO A 242 -11.47 -11.97 -3.32
N ASN A 243 -10.53 -11.04 -3.46
CA ASN A 243 -9.48 -11.16 -4.46
C ASN A 243 -8.63 -12.41 -4.23
N ASP A 244 -8.24 -13.07 -5.31
CA ASP A 244 -7.24 -14.14 -5.27
C ASP A 244 -5.87 -13.62 -5.68
N ILE A 245 -4.98 -13.47 -4.71
CA ILE A 245 -3.65 -12.93 -4.94
C ILE A 245 -2.79 -13.82 -5.86
N MET A 246 -3.08 -15.13 -5.94
CA MET A 246 -2.38 -16.03 -6.86
C MET A 246 -2.79 -15.74 -8.31
N VAL A 247 -4.07 -15.47 -8.55
CA VAL A 247 -4.56 -15.05 -9.87
C VAL A 247 -4.00 -13.70 -10.26
N ILE A 248 -3.95 -12.75 -9.31
CA ILE A 248 -3.35 -11.43 -9.51
C ILE A 248 -1.87 -11.57 -9.86
N GLY A 249 -1.09 -12.33 -9.10
CA GLY A 249 0.33 -12.54 -9.33
C GLY A 249 0.63 -13.18 -10.69
N GLU A 250 -0.18 -14.15 -11.12
CA GLU A 250 -0.06 -14.77 -12.44
C GLU A 250 -0.43 -13.78 -13.57
N GLY A 251 -1.44 -12.93 -13.36
CA GLY A 251 -1.80 -11.88 -14.32
C GLY A 251 -0.68 -10.85 -14.51
N VAL A 252 -0.03 -10.42 -13.43
CA VAL A 252 1.14 -9.52 -13.49
C VAL A 252 2.33 -10.21 -14.17
N ARG A 253 2.56 -11.50 -13.88
CA ARG A 253 3.60 -12.30 -14.52
C ARG A 253 3.42 -12.32 -16.04
N LYS A 254 2.22 -12.62 -16.52
CA LYS A 254 1.93 -12.62 -17.96
C LYS A 254 2.23 -11.27 -18.61
N ALA A 255 1.80 -10.17 -18.00
CA ALA A 255 2.12 -8.84 -18.48
C ALA A 255 3.63 -8.58 -18.51
N PHE A 256 4.37 -9.04 -17.50
CA PHE A 256 5.82 -8.93 -17.42
C PHE A 256 6.52 -9.71 -18.56
N GLU A 257 6.12 -10.95 -18.77
CA GLU A 257 6.66 -11.82 -19.85
C GLU A 257 6.33 -11.28 -21.23
N GLU A 258 5.15 -10.66 -21.42
CA GLU A 258 4.71 -10.09 -22.69
C GLU A 258 5.40 -8.76 -23.04
N VAL A 259 5.73 -7.92 -22.03
CA VAL A 259 6.19 -6.54 -22.26
C VAL A 259 7.67 -6.35 -21.90
N LEU A 260 8.09 -6.70 -20.68
CA LEU A 260 9.43 -6.40 -20.20
C LEU A 260 10.50 -7.40 -20.70
N VAL A 261 10.17 -8.67 -20.75
CA VAL A 261 11.15 -9.70 -21.18
C VAL A 261 11.60 -9.48 -22.63
N PRO A 262 10.71 -9.24 -23.60
CA PRO A 262 11.12 -8.97 -24.98
C PRO A 262 11.93 -7.67 -25.14
N ALA A 263 11.72 -6.69 -24.26
CA ALA A 263 12.46 -5.42 -24.22
C ALA A 263 13.84 -5.54 -23.52
N GLY A 264 14.25 -6.74 -23.12
CA GLY A 264 15.50 -6.97 -22.38
C GLY A 264 15.50 -6.35 -20.99
N MET A 265 14.32 -6.35 -20.32
CA MET A 265 14.09 -5.80 -18.97
C MET A 265 13.60 -6.90 -18.00
N GLY A 266 13.99 -8.13 -18.23
CA GLY A 266 13.58 -9.27 -17.40
C GLY A 266 14.20 -9.31 -16.01
N ASP A 267 15.09 -8.40 -15.68
CA ASP A 267 15.72 -8.20 -14.38
C ASP A 267 15.01 -7.17 -13.48
N VAL A 268 14.03 -6.44 -14.02
CA VAL A 268 13.26 -5.43 -13.26
C VAL A 268 12.53 -6.07 -12.08
N ALA A 269 12.74 -5.51 -10.89
CA ALA A 269 12.04 -5.92 -9.68
C ALA A 269 10.60 -5.38 -9.65
N ILE A 270 9.69 -6.15 -9.06
CA ILE A 270 8.31 -5.72 -8.84
C ILE A 270 8.10 -5.44 -7.36
N TYR A 271 7.61 -4.25 -7.04
CA TYR A 271 7.29 -3.83 -5.68
C TYR A 271 5.79 -3.61 -5.51
N THR A 272 5.32 -3.81 -4.30
CA THR A 272 3.94 -3.56 -3.89
C THR A 272 3.91 -2.83 -2.55
N GLU A 273 2.84 -2.02 -2.32
CA GLU A 273 2.64 -1.24 -1.07
C GLU A 273 1.26 -1.54 -0.48
N LEU A 274 1.01 -2.81 -0.21
CA LEU A 274 -0.29 -3.26 0.25
C LEU A 274 -0.47 -2.96 1.75
N GLY A 275 -1.51 -2.23 2.08
CA GLY A 275 -1.92 -2.01 3.48
C GLY A 275 -3.17 -2.81 3.82
N ARG A 276 -4.28 -2.43 3.21
CA ARG A 276 -5.60 -3.01 3.46
C ARG A 276 -5.66 -4.52 3.24
N PHE A 277 -5.16 -4.98 2.10
CA PHE A 277 -5.09 -6.40 1.78
C PHE A 277 -4.31 -7.20 2.82
N MET A 278 -3.24 -6.62 3.36
CA MET A 278 -2.37 -7.30 4.32
C MET A 278 -3.03 -7.55 5.67
N LEU A 279 -3.82 -6.60 6.18
CA LEU A 279 -4.26 -6.62 7.58
C LEU A 279 -5.77 -6.63 7.81
N ALA A 280 -6.56 -6.02 6.93
CA ALA A 280 -7.97 -5.80 7.23
C ALA A 280 -8.79 -7.09 7.44
N PRO A 281 -8.49 -8.23 6.81
CA PRO A 281 -9.16 -9.50 7.13
C PRO A 281 -8.79 -10.07 8.51
N TYR A 282 -7.71 -9.60 9.11
CA TYR A 282 -7.08 -10.16 10.31
C TYR A 282 -7.16 -9.23 11.52
N GLY A 283 -8.03 -8.21 11.49
CA GLY A 283 -8.24 -7.28 12.58
C GLY A 283 -9.71 -7.08 12.90
N HIS A 284 -10.05 -7.01 14.18
CA HIS A 284 -11.40 -6.70 14.65
C HIS A 284 -11.38 -5.63 15.72
N LEU A 285 -12.36 -4.73 15.69
CA LEU A 285 -12.70 -3.89 16.83
C LEU A 285 -13.65 -4.68 17.73
N VAL A 286 -13.25 -4.91 18.97
CA VAL A 286 -14.07 -5.53 20.01
C VAL A 286 -14.70 -4.44 20.87
N THR A 287 -16.00 -4.48 21.03
CA THR A 287 -16.77 -3.50 21.78
C THR A 287 -17.91 -4.19 22.54
N LYS A 288 -18.37 -3.57 23.62
CA LYS A 288 -19.48 -4.07 24.45
C LYS A 288 -20.72 -3.24 24.20
N ALA A 289 -21.85 -3.93 23.99
CA ALA A 289 -23.15 -3.30 24.03
C ALA A 289 -23.49 -2.83 25.47
N ILE A 290 -23.85 -1.56 25.64
CA ILE A 290 -24.09 -0.93 26.95
C ILE A 290 -25.50 -0.39 27.11
N HIS A 291 -26.16 -0.04 26.01
CA HIS A 291 -27.51 0.51 26.02
C HIS A 291 -28.31 0.08 24.81
N GLU A 292 -29.64 0.05 24.99
CA GLU A 292 -30.64 -0.03 23.92
C GLU A 292 -31.46 1.26 23.91
N LYS A 293 -31.80 1.73 22.71
CA LYS A 293 -32.70 2.88 22.53
C LYS A 293 -33.79 2.55 21.52
N HIS A 294 -35.02 2.80 21.89
CA HIS A 294 -36.21 2.53 21.12
C HIS A 294 -36.90 3.87 20.83
N ILE A 295 -36.58 4.48 19.67
CA ILE A 295 -37.18 5.73 19.24
C ILE A 295 -37.78 5.54 17.84
N TYR A 296 -37.50 6.42 16.87
CA TYR A 296 -37.93 6.23 15.47
C TYR A 296 -37.21 5.03 14.79
N LYS A 297 -36.11 4.60 15.37
CA LYS A 297 -35.34 3.41 14.99
C LYS A 297 -34.80 2.73 16.24
N GLU A 298 -34.46 1.47 16.09
CA GLU A 298 -33.78 0.70 17.12
C GLU A 298 -32.28 0.98 17.09
N TYR A 299 -31.65 1.22 18.23
CA TYR A 299 -30.23 1.49 18.38
C TYR A 299 -29.63 0.64 19.49
N ILE A 300 -28.44 0.11 19.21
CA ILE A 300 -27.59 -0.49 20.24
C ILE A 300 -26.41 0.45 20.49
N GLY A 301 -26.33 1.00 21.68
CA GLY A 301 -25.23 1.82 22.15
C GLY A 301 -24.05 0.92 22.56
N VAL A 302 -22.86 1.27 22.09
CA VAL A 302 -21.62 0.54 22.38
C VAL A 302 -20.63 1.45 23.08
N ASP A 303 -19.62 0.88 23.76
CA ASP A 303 -18.56 1.64 24.43
C ASP A 303 -17.44 2.11 23.48
N ALA A 304 -17.59 1.90 22.17
CA ALA A 304 -16.73 2.45 21.14
C ALA A 304 -17.35 3.69 20.46
N CYS A 305 -16.54 4.53 19.89
CA CYS A 305 -16.97 5.70 19.13
C CYS A 305 -16.24 5.86 17.79
N ALA A 306 -16.53 6.94 17.06
CA ALA A 306 -15.96 7.16 15.72
C ALA A 306 -14.42 7.14 15.68
N VAL A 307 -13.71 7.54 16.74
CA VAL A 307 -12.25 7.49 16.79
C VAL A 307 -11.69 6.05 16.82
N ASN A 308 -12.46 5.09 17.27
CA ASN A 308 -12.07 3.67 17.28
C ASN A 308 -12.22 3.04 15.88
N LEU A 309 -13.17 3.53 15.07
CA LEU A 309 -13.40 3.09 13.71
C LEU A 309 -13.98 4.23 12.88
N MET A 310 -13.11 5.05 12.26
CA MET A 310 -13.54 6.28 11.59
C MET A 310 -14.23 6.07 10.24
N ARG A 311 -13.91 5.01 9.51
CA ARG A 311 -14.40 4.81 8.14
C ARG A 311 -15.93 4.86 7.98
N PRO A 312 -16.76 4.29 8.86
CA PRO A 312 -18.22 4.43 8.75
C PRO A 312 -18.68 5.89 8.83
N ALA A 313 -18.08 6.69 9.73
CA ALA A 313 -18.45 8.08 9.90
C ALA A 313 -17.95 8.98 8.77
N MET A 314 -16.73 8.74 8.25
CA MET A 314 -16.10 9.60 7.23
C MET A 314 -16.53 9.26 5.81
N TYR A 315 -16.77 8.00 5.51
CA TYR A 315 -16.98 7.51 4.15
C TYR A 315 -18.28 6.74 3.97
N GLY A 316 -19.15 6.65 5.01
CA GLY A 316 -20.33 5.78 4.96
C GLY A 316 -19.99 4.29 4.74
N ALA A 317 -18.76 3.90 5.06
CA ALA A 317 -18.23 2.57 4.75
C ALA A 317 -18.88 1.50 5.61
N TYR A 318 -19.32 0.42 4.99
CA TYR A 318 -19.83 -0.75 5.69
C TYR A 318 -18.69 -1.51 6.39
N HIS A 319 -18.91 -1.91 7.63
CA HIS A 319 -18.14 -2.90 8.35
C HIS A 319 -19.09 -3.96 8.93
N HIS A 320 -18.76 -5.23 8.70
CA HIS A 320 -19.60 -6.33 9.20
C HIS A 320 -19.54 -6.42 10.72
N ILE A 321 -20.71 -6.54 11.35
CA ILE A 321 -20.85 -6.69 12.80
C ILE A 321 -21.22 -8.13 13.12
N THR A 322 -20.46 -8.77 13.99
CA THR A 322 -20.79 -10.09 14.55
C THR A 322 -21.11 -9.94 16.02
N VAL A 323 -22.29 -10.40 16.42
CA VAL A 323 -22.71 -10.45 17.83
C VAL A 323 -22.29 -11.80 18.39
N LEU A 324 -21.48 -11.76 19.44
CA LEU A 324 -21.06 -12.95 20.19
C LEU A 324 -22.05 -13.18 21.34
N GLY A 325 -23.25 -13.64 21.00
CA GLY A 325 -24.35 -13.87 21.91
C GLY A 325 -24.42 -15.28 22.48
#